data_9615931d74b7290f6d8bf07978f88a14
#
_entry.id   9615931d74b7290f6d8bf07978f88a14
#
_cell.length_a   1.000
_cell.length_b   1.000
_cell.length_c   1.000
_cell.angle_alpha   90.00
_cell.angle_beta   90.00
_cell.angle_gamma   90.00
#
_symmetry.space_group_name_H-M   'P 1'
#
loop_
_entity.id
_entity.type
_entity.pdbx_description
1 polymer ?
#
loop_
_entity_poly.entity_id
_entity_poly.type
_entity_poly.pdbx_seq_one_letter_code
_entity_poly.pdbx_strand_id
1 'polypeptide(L)'
;MKTLTRNAYAKVNLALDVLRRREDGYHDVCMIMQNLSLYDTLTFTVEEADTLTIALACDKAFVPCDARNLIYKAIALMGETYHLTGHVHVELVKRIPVEAGMAGGSTDCAAAFHATRELYGLDVSDQELMKLGVKLGADVPYCIMAKTALSEGIGEVLTEVAPLPDCFVVVAKPTISVSTKMVYENLHANELQHHPDVAGMVDALKQGDLSGVASRMENVLETVTTKLYPQIEEIKQTMKESGAENAIMSGSGPTVFGLYTEKATAEQAAEKIRQQYGLSEVYVTQPC
;
A
#
# COMPACT_ATOMS: atom_id res chain seq x y z
N MET A 1 0.43 27.93 17.08
CA MET A 1 0.05 27.17 15.86
C MET A 1 1.30 26.58 15.24
N LYS A 2 1.34 25.26 14.98
CA LYS A 2 2.42 24.55 14.27
C LYS A 2 1.80 23.88 13.06
N THR A 3 2.50 23.86 11.93
CA THR A 3 2.01 23.25 10.68
C THR A 3 3.09 22.36 10.09
N LEU A 4 2.69 21.20 9.56
CA LEU A 4 3.56 20.21 8.92
C LEU A 4 2.84 19.56 7.74
N THR A 5 3.51 19.43 6.60
CA THR A 5 3.00 18.68 5.45
C THR A 5 3.81 17.41 5.26
N ARG A 6 3.12 16.30 5.01
CA ARG A 6 3.72 14.99 4.72
C ARG A 6 3.08 14.35 3.51
N ASN A 7 3.90 13.63 2.75
CA ASN A 7 3.45 12.73 1.69
C ASN A 7 3.30 11.32 2.26
N ALA A 8 2.22 10.66 1.89
CA ALA A 8 1.90 9.28 2.23
C ALA A 8 1.97 8.42 0.96
N TYR A 9 3.02 7.63 0.81
CA TYR A 9 3.34 6.92 -0.43
C TYR A 9 2.56 5.62 -0.57
N ALA A 10 2.07 5.33 -1.77
CA ALA A 10 1.45 4.07 -2.10
C ALA A 10 2.45 2.91 -2.01
N LYS A 11 1.93 1.69 -1.85
CA LYS A 11 2.74 0.46 -1.96
C LYS A 11 2.12 -0.51 -2.97
N VAL A 12 2.95 -1.42 -3.46
CA VAL A 12 2.53 -2.63 -4.17
C VAL A 12 3.20 -3.84 -3.53
N ASN A 13 2.68 -5.04 -3.84
CA ASN A 13 3.30 -6.30 -3.44
C ASN A 13 4.00 -6.89 -4.69
N LEU A 14 5.34 -6.91 -4.71
CA LEU A 14 6.12 -7.53 -5.80
C LEU A 14 5.95 -9.04 -5.81
N ALA A 15 5.82 -9.64 -4.62
CA ALA A 15 5.38 -11.01 -4.41
C ALA A 15 4.41 -11.05 -3.23
N LEU A 16 3.40 -11.92 -3.31
CA LEU A 16 2.48 -12.19 -2.21
C LEU A 16 2.15 -13.66 -2.16
N ASP A 17 2.59 -14.30 -1.09
CA ASP A 17 2.23 -15.67 -0.74
C ASP A 17 1.37 -15.72 0.50
N VAL A 18 0.50 -16.73 0.59
CA VAL A 18 -0.31 -17.05 1.76
C VAL A 18 0.01 -18.48 2.18
N LEU A 19 0.71 -18.61 3.29
CA LEU A 19 1.29 -19.88 3.73
C LEU A 19 0.25 -20.81 4.38
N ARG A 20 -0.62 -20.23 5.22
CA ARG A 20 -1.69 -20.97 5.90
C ARG A 20 -2.72 -20.04 6.54
N ARG A 21 -3.88 -20.59 6.85
CA ARG A 21 -4.86 -19.95 7.73
C ARG A 21 -4.53 -20.23 9.19
N ARG A 22 -4.58 -19.21 10.03
CA ARG A 22 -4.34 -19.26 11.48
C ARG A 22 -5.65 -19.55 12.25
N GLU A 23 -5.51 -19.98 13.49
CA GLU A 23 -6.66 -20.24 14.40
C GLU A 23 -7.41 -18.95 14.76
N ASP A 24 -6.72 -17.79 14.77
CA ASP A 24 -7.30 -16.47 15.04
C ASP A 24 -8.08 -15.88 13.84
N GLY A 25 -8.14 -16.63 12.72
CA GLY A 25 -8.86 -16.27 11.52
C GLY A 25 -8.05 -15.45 10.52
N TYR A 26 -6.85 -14.98 10.89
CA TYR A 26 -5.88 -14.38 9.97
C TYR A 26 -5.15 -15.44 9.16
N HIS A 27 -4.27 -14.97 8.26
CA HIS A 27 -3.41 -15.83 7.46
C HIS A 27 -1.95 -15.48 7.70
N ASP A 28 -1.09 -16.49 7.80
CA ASP A 28 0.35 -16.26 7.70
C ASP A 28 0.69 -15.98 6.24
N VAL A 29 1.37 -14.86 6.00
CA VAL A 29 1.77 -14.40 4.67
C VAL A 29 3.29 -14.30 4.55
N CYS A 30 3.78 -14.27 3.30
CA CYS A 30 5.16 -13.96 2.98
C CYS A 30 5.14 -13.08 1.72
N MET A 31 5.55 -11.81 1.87
CA MET A 31 5.40 -10.80 0.82
C MET A 31 6.66 -9.98 0.65
N ILE A 32 6.90 -9.50 -0.57
CA ILE A 32 7.82 -8.38 -0.81
C ILE A 32 7.00 -7.14 -1.12
N MET A 33 7.16 -6.12 -0.29
CA MET A 33 6.43 -4.85 -0.42
C MET A 33 7.37 -3.75 -0.89
N GLN A 34 6.87 -2.90 -1.81
CA GLN A 34 7.61 -1.79 -2.41
C GLN A 34 6.77 -0.53 -2.42
N ASN A 35 7.33 0.59 -1.96
CA ASN A 35 6.71 1.91 -2.08
C ASN A 35 6.86 2.47 -3.49
N LEU A 36 5.87 3.26 -3.89
CA LEU A 36 5.82 3.96 -5.17
C LEU A 36 5.75 5.48 -4.94
N SER A 37 6.28 6.26 -5.86
CA SER A 37 6.25 7.73 -5.81
C SER A 37 4.86 8.34 -6.07
N LEU A 38 3.81 7.53 -6.22
CA LEU A 38 2.42 7.96 -6.12
C LEU A 38 2.04 8.15 -4.65
N TYR A 39 1.54 9.32 -4.26
CA TYR A 39 1.30 9.66 -2.86
C TYR A 39 0.08 10.53 -2.64
N ASP A 40 -0.49 10.42 -1.44
CA ASP A 40 -1.43 11.38 -0.88
C ASP A 40 -0.65 12.48 -0.14
N THR A 41 -1.24 13.66 0.00
CA THR A 41 -0.63 14.76 0.74
C THR A 41 -1.50 15.13 1.93
N LEU A 42 -0.89 15.15 3.12
CA LEU A 42 -1.55 15.53 4.37
C LEU A 42 -0.89 16.77 4.95
N THR A 43 -1.70 17.80 5.23
CA THR A 43 -1.25 18.99 5.96
C THR A 43 -1.89 18.99 7.35
N PHE A 44 -1.05 18.95 8.37
CA PHE A 44 -1.45 18.95 9.78
C PHE A 44 -1.22 20.34 10.38
N THR A 45 -2.19 20.85 11.10
CA THR A 45 -2.08 22.07 11.89
C THR A 45 -2.48 21.77 13.34
N VAL A 46 -1.66 22.20 14.30
CA VAL A 46 -1.92 22.04 15.72
C VAL A 46 -1.98 23.39 16.40
N GLU A 47 -3.08 23.65 17.08
CA GLU A 47 -3.30 24.82 17.93
C GLU A 47 -3.40 24.39 19.40
N GLU A 48 -3.05 25.27 20.32
CA GLU A 48 -3.13 25.00 21.75
C GLU A 48 -4.60 24.94 22.20
N ALA A 49 -4.93 23.91 22.97
CA ALA A 49 -6.22 23.72 23.62
C ALA A 49 -6.04 22.79 24.82
N ASP A 50 -6.96 22.83 25.79
CA ASP A 50 -6.89 22.04 27.03
C ASP A 50 -7.22 20.55 26.81
N THR A 51 -7.93 20.25 25.74
CA THR A 51 -8.33 18.87 25.34
C THR A 51 -7.94 18.59 23.91
N LEU A 52 -7.67 17.30 23.59
CA LEU A 52 -7.43 16.91 22.22
C LEU A 52 -8.74 16.89 21.44
N THR A 53 -8.78 17.64 20.35
CA THR A 53 -9.86 17.59 19.36
C THR A 53 -9.25 17.40 17.97
N ILE A 54 -9.95 16.66 17.08
CA ILE A 54 -9.45 16.30 15.77
C ILE A 54 -10.50 16.67 14.73
N ALA A 55 -10.09 17.48 13.75
CA ALA A 55 -10.87 17.82 12.58
C ALA A 55 -10.14 17.33 11.33
N LEU A 56 -10.84 16.63 10.44
CA LEU A 56 -10.31 16.10 9.19
C LEU A 56 -11.13 16.64 8.02
N ALA A 57 -10.45 17.08 6.97
CA ALA A 57 -11.05 17.43 5.68
C ALA A 57 -10.37 16.65 4.56
N CYS A 58 -11.13 16.27 3.53
CA CYS A 58 -10.63 15.55 2.36
C CYS A 58 -11.24 16.12 1.08
N ASP A 59 -10.45 16.20 0.01
CA ASP A 59 -10.91 16.60 -1.34
C ASP A 59 -11.84 15.59 -2.00
N LYS A 60 -11.96 14.36 -1.43
CA LYS A 60 -12.85 13.30 -1.91
C LYS A 60 -14.01 13.09 -0.94
N ALA A 61 -15.23 13.43 -1.36
CA ALA A 61 -16.43 13.37 -0.53
C ALA A 61 -16.80 11.96 -0.02
N PHE A 62 -16.32 10.90 -0.68
CA PHE A 62 -16.56 9.53 -0.27
C PHE A 62 -15.58 9.01 0.80
N VAL A 63 -14.52 9.78 1.11
CA VAL A 63 -13.58 9.43 2.19
C VAL A 63 -14.15 9.95 3.51
N PRO A 64 -14.36 9.08 4.54
CA PRO A 64 -14.88 9.53 5.83
C PRO A 64 -13.90 10.50 6.51
N CYS A 65 -14.45 11.61 7.01
CA CYS A 65 -13.68 12.63 7.76
C CYS A 65 -14.02 12.62 9.27
N ASP A 66 -14.24 11.44 9.84
CA ASP A 66 -14.60 11.22 11.22
C ASP A 66 -13.80 10.06 11.84
N ALA A 67 -14.22 9.57 13.02
CA ALA A 67 -13.56 8.50 13.77
C ALA A 67 -13.47 7.14 13.01
N ARG A 68 -14.09 6.99 11.84
CA ARG A 68 -13.92 5.83 10.97
C ARG A 68 -12.60 5.89 10.18
N ASN A 69 -12.05 7.10 9.95
CA ASN A 69 -10.82 7.30 9.21
C ASN A 69 -9.59 6.90 10.04
N LEU A 70 -8.61 6.24 9.42
CA LEU A 70 -7.39 5.79 10.08
C LEU A 70 -6.48 6.95 10.51
N ILE A 71 -6.51 8.11 9.83
CA ILE A 71 -5.82 9.33 10.25
C ILE A 71 -6.34 9.77 11.62
N TYR A 72 -7.67 9.87 11.75
CA TYR A 72 -8.32 10.22 13.01
C TYR A 72 -7.95 9.25 14.12
N LYS A 73 -8.02 7.93 13.83
CA LYS A 73 -7.68 6.88 14.79
C LYS A 73 -6.23 6.93 15.25
N ALA A 74 -5.29 7.22 14.33
CA ALA A 74 -3.87 7.34 14.67
C ALA A 74 -3.61 8.51 15.63
N ILE A 75 -4.17 9.69 15.35
CA ILE A 75 -4.02 10.87 16.18
C ILE A 75 -4.68 10.64 17.56
N ALA A 76 -5.89 10.04 17.57
CA ALA A 76 -6.59 9.72 18.82
C ALA A 76 -5.81 8.71 19.68
N LEU A 77 -5.27 7.66 19.07
CA LEU A 77 -4.45 6.65 19.76
C LEU A 77 -3.16 7.25 20.33
N MET A 78 -2.49 8.14 19.59
CA MET A 78 -1.33 8.88 20.07
C MET A 78 -1.72 9.82 21.22
N GLY A 79 -2.85 10.50 21.08
CA GLY A 79 -3.41 11.39 22.12
C GLY A 79 -3.67 10.67 23.44
N GLU A 80 -4.29 9.50 23.37
CA GLU A 80 -4.56 8.64 24.53
C GLU A 80 -3.24 8.12 25.15
N THR A 81 -2.34 7.62 24.29
CA THR A 81 -1.09 6.98 24.75
C THR A 81 -0.11 7.96 25.40
N TYR A 82 -0.02 9.18 24.86
CA TYR A 82 0.97 10.19 25.28
C TYR A 82 0.33 11.42 25.96
N HIS A 83 -0.97 11.36 26.29
CA HIS A 83 -1.72 12.43 26.99
C HIS A 83 -1.63 13.77 26.26
N LEU A 84 -1.81 13.75 24.93
CA LEU A 84 -1.70 14.95 24.10
C LEU A 84 -2.96 15.80 24.23
N THR A 85 -2.77 17.12 24.16
CA THR A 85 -3.84 18.11 24.11
C THR A 85 -3.64 19.02 22.89
N GLY A 86 -4.68 19.74 22.48
CA GLY A 86 -4.62 20.65 21.34
C GLY A 86 -5.75 20.41 20.34
N HIS A 87 -5.90 21.36 19.45
CA HIS A 87 -6.81 21.25 18.32
C HIS A 87 -6.00 20.86 17.07
N VAL A 88 -6.19 19.62 16.59
CA VAL A 88 -5.49 19.07 15.42
C VAL A 88 -6.41 19.14 14.20
N HIS A 89 -6.04 19.93 13.22
CA HIS A 89 -6.71 19.97 11.92
C HIS A 89 -5.86 19.27 10.85
N VAL A 90 -6.47 18.42 10.02
CA VAL A 90 -5.79 17.70 8.95
C VAL A 90 -6.53 17.92 7.63
N GLU A 91 -5.80 18.37 6.62
CA GLU A 91 -6.26 18.46 5.24
C GLU A 91 -5.63 17.32 4.44
N LEU A 92 -6.45 16.44 3.86
CA LEU A 92 -6.03 15.32 3.02
C LEU A 92 -6.36 15.60 1.56
N VAL A 93 -5.33 15.54 0.70
CA VAL A 93 -5.48 15.51 -0.76
C VAL A 93 -5.21 14.09 -1.24
N LYS A 94 -6.25 13.40 -1.68
CA LYS A 94 -6.25 11.97 -2.02
C LYS A 94 -5.94 11.74 -3.50
N ARG A 95 -4.85 11.02 -3.80
CA ARG A 95 -4.42 10.62 -5.16
C ARG A 95 -4.28 9.11 -5.31
N ILE A 96 -3.92 8.41 -4.22
CA ILE A 96 -3.87 6.94 -4.21
C ILE A 96 -5.31 6.43 -4.33
N PRO A 97 -5.61 5.55 -5.31
CA PRO A 97 -6.93 4.95 -5.45
C PRO A 97 -7.41 4.28 -4.17
N VAL A 98 -8.69 4.48 -3.84
CA VAL A 98 -9.29 3.90 -2.63
C VAL A 98 -9.74 2.46 -2.89
N GLU A 99 -9.62 1.58 -1.88
CA GLU A 99 -9.93 0.14 -1.98
C GLU A 99 -9.19 -0.54 -3.15
N ALA A 100 -7.90 -0.25 -3.27
CA ALA A 100 -7.11 -0.57 -4.45
C ALA A 100 -5.98 -1.60 -4.21
N GLY A 101 -5.83 -2.16 -3.00
CA GLY A 101 -4.69 -3.04 -2.69
C GLY A 101 -3.34 -2.30 -2.58
N MET A 102 -3.36 -0.96 -2.51
CA MET A 102 -2.18 -0.09 -2.49
C MET A 102 -1.92 0.57 -1.12
N ALA A 103 -2.61 0.12 -0.07
CA ALA A 103 -2.52 0.60 1.31
C ALA A 103 -2.75 2.11 1.52
N GLY A 104 -3.54 2.80 0.67
CA GLY A 104 -3.73 4.25 0.75
C GLY A 104 -4.18 4.75 2.13
N GLY A 105 -5.14 4.08 2.79
CA GLY A 105 -5.55 4.44 4.15
C GLY A 105 -4.51 4.13 5.22
N SER A 106 -3.72 3.05 5.05
CA SER A 106 -2.65 2.67 5.98
C SER A 106 -1.46 3.61 5.90
N THR A 107 -1.13 4.10 4.70
CA THR A 107 -0.04 5.08 4.54
C THR A 107 -0.45 6.47 5.04
N ASP A 108 -1.73 6.88 4.87
CA ASP A 108 -2.27 8.09 5.49
C ASP A 108 -2.19 8.00 7.04
N CYS A 109 -2.51 6.83 7.60
CA CYS A 109 -2.37 6.53 9.01
C CYS A 109 -0.91 6.66 9.50
N ALA A 110 0.04 6.09 8.75
CA ALA A 110 1.47 6.18 9.06
C ALA A 110 1.96 7.64 9.01
N ALA A 111 1.53 8.41 8.00
CA ALA A 111 1.81 9.84 7.93
C ALA A 111 1.28 10.60 9.15
N ALA A 112 0.10 10.23 9.66
CA ALA A 112 -0.48 10.82 10.87
C ALA A 112 0.32 10.47 12.14
N PHE A 113 0.82 9.23 12.27
CA PHE A 113 1.72 8.85 13.36
C PHE A 113 3.00 9.68 13.36
N HIS A 114 3.67 9.76 12.20
CA HIS A 114 4.91 10.54 12.09
C HIS A 114 4.68 12.04 12.30
N ALA A 115 3.60 12.61 11.76
CA ALA A 115 3.29 14.02 11.94
C ALA A 115 2.98 14.36 13.40
N THR A 116 2.20 13.52 14.09
CA THR A 116 1.89 13.70 15.50
C THR A 116 3.15 13.63 16.35
N ARG A 117 4.02 12.64 16.13
CA ARG A 117 5.31 12.54 16.80
C ARG A 117 6.13 13.82 16.66
N GLU A 118 6.25 14.35 15.44
CA GLU A 118 7.06 15.53 15.15
C GLU A 118 6.46 16.82 15.70
N LEU A 119 5.15 17.05 15.51
CA LEU A 119 4.47 18.27 15.96
C LEU A 119 4.46 18.42 17.47
N TYR A 120 4.36 17.30 18.20
CA TYR A 120 4.39 17.28 19.66
C TYR A 120 5.78 17.08 20.24
N GLY A 121 6.81 16.82 19.40
CA GLY A 121 8.19 16.61 19.85
C GLY A 121 8.36 15.36 20.71
N LEU A 122 7.66 14.28 20.38
CA LEU A 122 7.70 13.04 21.14
C LEU A 122 8.97 12.25 20.84
N ASP A 123 9.65 11.79 21.88
CA ASP A 123 10.78 10.85 21.76
C ASP A 123 10.26 9.41 21.67
N VAL A 124 9.76 9.06 20.49
CA VAL A 124 9.15 7.76 20.18
C VAL A 124 9.79 7.20 18.94
N SER A 125 10.26 5.96 19.01
CA SER A 125 10.90 5.26 17.88
C SER A 125 9.88 4.79 16.84
N ASP A 126 10.34 4.52 15.62
CA ASP A 126 9.49 3.91 14.58
C ASP A 126 8.97 2.54 15.03
N GLN A 127 9.76 1.76 15.77
CA GLN A 127 9.33 0.47 16.33
C GLN A 127 8.14 0.61 17.30
N GLU A 128 8.12 1.66 18.11
CA GLU A 128 6.98 1.94 19.00
C GLU A 128 5.76 2.40 18.22
N LEU A 129 5.94 3.23 17.18
CA LEU A 129 4.86 3.60 16.27
C LEU A 129 4.29 2.38 15.53
N MET A 130 5.13 1.45 15.07
CA MET A 130 4.70 0.19 14.43
C MET A 130 3.84 -0.68 15.39
N LYS A 131 4.22 -0.77 16.67
CA LYS A 131 3.43 -1.49 17.71
C LYS A 131 2.06 -0.84 17.93
N LEU A 132 1.95 0.47 17.81
CA LEU A 132 0.66 1.17 17.84
C LEU A 132 -0.09 0.96 16.51
N GLY A 133 0.62 1.05 15.40
CA GLY A 133 0.08 0.98 14.05
C GLY A 133 -0.60 -0.35 13.72
N VAL A 134 -0.04 -1.48 14.17
CA VAL A 134 -0.64 -2.80 13.94
C VAL A 134 -2.05 -2.93 14.53
N LYS A 135 -2.38 -2.18 15.59
CA LYS A 135 -3.73 -2.15 16.18
C LYS A 135 -4.76 -1.50 15.26
N LEU A 136 -4.31 -0.70 14.29
CA LEU A 136 -5.17 0.01 13.35
C LEU A 136 -5.24 -0.67 11.97
N GLY A 137 -4.20 -1.45 11.61
CA GLY A 137 -4.19 -2.21 10.37
C GLY A 137 -2.87 -2.93 10.12
N ALA A 138 -2.93 -4.09 9.47
CA ALA A 138 -1.76 -4.96 9.22
C ALA A 138 -0.68 -4.28 8.35
N ASP A 139 -1.08 -3.44 7.39
CA ASP A 139 -0.14 -2.73 6.50
C ASP A 139 0.46 -1.46 7.16
N VAL A 140 -0.08 -0.97 8.30
CA VAL A 140 0.37 0.28 8.92
C VAL A 140 1.83 0.22 9.38
N PRO A 141 2.33 -0.88 10.01
CA PRO A 141 3.75 -1.01 10.35
C PRO A 141 4.68 -0.85 9.14
N TYR A 142 4.34 -1.48 8.01
CA TYR A 142 5.09 -1.33 6.77
C TYR A 142 5.10 0.13 6.28
N CYS A 143 3.95 0.80 6.30
CA CYS A 143 3.85 2.19 5.88
C CYS A 143 4.63 3.15 6.81
N ILE A 144 4.80 2.81 8.09
CA ILE A 144 5.66 3.54 9.03
C ILE A 144 7.14 3.31 8.69
N MET A 145 7.54 2.08 8.40
CA MET A 145 8.91 1.74 7.99
C MET A 145 9.29 2.39 6.66
N ALA A 146 8.38 2.42 5.69
CA ALA A 146 8.51 3.05 4.38
C ALA A 146 9.79 2.63 3.60
N LYS A 147 10.10 1.33 3.60
CA LYS A 147 11.23 0.71 2.94
C LYS A 147 10.79 -0.48 2.11
N THR A 148 11.59 -0.90 1.12
CA THR A 148 11.37 -2.22 0.50
C THR A 148 11.58 -3.29 1.57
N ALA A 149 10.59 -4.16 1.77
CA ALA A 149 10.62 -5.11 2.88
C ALA A 149 10.06 -6.48 2.52
N LEU A 150 10.69 -7.50 3.09
CA LEU A 150 10.08 -8.80 3.32
C LEU A 150 9.13 -8.64 4.51
N SER A 151 7.88 -9.02 4.32
CA SER A 151 6.80 -8.91 5.29
C SER A 151 6.23 -10.30 5.56
N GLU A 152 6.24 -10.72 6.82
CA GLU A 152 5.85 -12.04 7.31
C GLU A 152 4.81 -11.90 8.45
N GLY A 153 4.41 -13.03 9.05
CA GLY A 153 3.34 -13.04 10.05
C GLY A 153 1.98 -12.77 9.40
N ILE A 154 1.19 -11.82 9.92
CA ILE A 154 -0.02 -11.29 9.26
C ILE A 154 0.30 -10.09 8.34
N GLY A 155 1.60 -9.76 8.17
CA GLY A 155 2.14 -8.61 7.43
C GLY A 155 2.93 -7.62 8.29
N GLU A 156 3.05 -7.86 9.60
CA GLU A 156 3.65 -6.97 10.58
C GLU A 156 5.12 -7.26 10.91
N VAL A 157 5.61 -8.45 10.58
CA VAL A 157 7.02 -8.83 10.80
C VAL A 157 7.82 -8.39 9.58
N LEU A 158 8.59 -7.32 9.75
CA LEU A 158 9.24 -6.62 8.64
C LEU A 158 10.75 -6.76 8.70
N THR A 159 11.34 -7.17 7.59
CA THR A 159 12.78 -7.17 7.35
C THR A 159 13.10 -6.31 6.14
N GLU A 160 13.89 -5.25 6.32
CA GLU A 160 14.34 -4.41 5.20
C GLU A 160 15.16 -5.25 4.22
N VAL A 161 14.87 -5.10 2.92
CA VAL A 161 15.61 -5.73 1.82
C VAL A 161 16.11 -4.67 0.85
N ALA A 162 16.95 -5.05 -0.10
CA ALA A 162 17.44 -4.13 -1.11
C ALA A 162 16.25 -3.54 -1.91
N PRO A 163 16.32 -2.25 -2.30
CA PRO A 163 15.25 -1.60 -3.04
C PRO A 163 15.09 -2.18 -4.44
N LEU A 164 13.88 -2.04 -5.01
CA LEU A 164 13.65 -2.35 -6.41
C LEU A 164 14.57 -1.47 -7.28
N PRO A 165 15.27 -2.04 -8.27
CA PRO A 165 16.07 -1.26 -9.21
C PRO A 165 15.26 -0.19 -9.94
N ASP A 166 15.93 0.86 -10.42
CA ASP A 166 15.29 1.95 -11.16
C ASP A 166 14.47 1.41 -12.33
N CYS A 167 13.19 1.70 -12.30
CA CYS A 167 12.23 1.32 -13.35
C CYS A 167 11.01 2.24 -13.31
N PHE A 168 10.14 2.10 -14.30
CA PHE A 168 8.83 2.75 -14.31
C PHE A 168 7.75 1.72 -13.98
N VAL A 169 6.74 2.17 -13.25
CA VAL A 169 5.62 1.33 -12.83
C VAL A 169 4.34 1.92 -13.38
N VAL A 170 3.64 1.17 -14.22
CA VAL A 170 2.27 1.51 -14.60
C VAL A 170 1.33 0.87 -13.59
N VAL A 171 0.46 1.69 -13.01
CA VAL A 171 -0.59 1.27 -12.07
C VAL A 171 -1.93 1.52 -12.72
N ALA A 172 -2.81 0.55 -12.77
CA ALA A 172 -4.16 0.67 -13.31
C ALA A 172 -5.18 0.07 -12.34
N LYS A 173 -6.14 0.89 -11.88
CA LYS A 173 -7.24 0.44 -11.04
C LYS A 173 -8.53 0.37 -11.86
N PRO A 174 -9.08 -0.82 -12.13
CA PRO A 174 -10.39 -0.96 -12.74
C PRO A 174 -11.50 -0.44 -11.83
N THR A 175 -12.65 -0.08 -12.43
CA THR A 175 -13.82 0.48 -11.72
C THR A 175 -14.63 -0.64 -11.04
N ILE A 176 -13.93 -1.47 -10.25
CA ILE A 176 -14.50 -2.54 -9.45
C ILE A 176 -14.00 -2.42 -8.01
N SER A 177 -14.78 -2.91 -7.06
CA SER A 177 -14.38 -3.01 -5.64
C SER A 177 -14.20 -4.48 -5.28
N VAL A 178 -13.09 -4.79 -4.60
CA VAL A 178 -12.75 -6.14 -4.16
C VAL A 178 -12.63 -6.14 -2.64
N SER A 179 -13.41 -7.00 -1.99
CA SER A 179 -13.31 -7.18 -0.54
C SER A 179 -12.12 -8.07 -0.20
N THR A 180 -11.11 -7.53 0.47
CA THR A 180 -9.97 -8.30 0.98
C THR A 180 -10.41 -9.51 1.80
N LYS A 181 -11.38 -9.31 2.69
CA LYS A 181 -11.95 -10.38 3.51
C LYS A 181 -12.50 -11.53 2.64
N MET A 182 -13.31 -11.20 1.63
CA MET A 182 -13.89 -12.17 0.71
C MET A 182 -12.82 -12.94 -0.05
N VAL A 183 -11.74 -12.29 -0.51
CA VAL A 183 -10.65 -12.95 -1.23
C VAL A 183 -9.95 -13.96 -0.33
N TYR A 184 -9.58 -13.57 0.90
CA TYR A 184 -8.94 -14.48 1.86
C TYR A 184 -9.86 -15.62 2.33
N GLU A 185 -11.16 -15.39 2.49
CA GLU A 185 -12.13 -16.42 2.85
C GLU A 185 -12.32 -17.48 1.75
N ASN A 186 -12.12 -17.11 0.49
CA ASN A 186 -12.23 -18.01 -0.66
C ASN A 186 -10.86 -18.58 -1.12
N LEU A 187 -9.77 -18.20 -0.47
CA LEU A 187 -8.46 -18.78 -0.72
C LEU A 187 -8.30 -20.08 0.07
N HIS A 188 -8.09 -21.18 -0.63
CA HIS A 188 -7.75 -22.46 -0.04
C HIS A 188 -6.23 -22.57 0.12
N ALA A 189 -5.67 -21.80 1.08
CA ALA A 189 -4.21 -21.65 1.24
C ALA A 189 -3.47 -23.01 1.37
N ASN A 190 -4.08 -23.98 2.06
CA ASN A 190 -3.48 -25.31 2.26
C ASN A 190 -3.52 -26.21 0.99
N GLU A 191 -4.21 -25.78 -0.06
CA GLU A 191 -4.38 -26.52 -1.32
C GLU A 191 -3.59 -25.86 -2.48
N LEU A 192 -2.87 -24.79 -2.20
CA LEU A 192 -2.03 -24.12 -3.20
C LEU A 192 -0.95 -25.10 -3.68
N GLN A 193 -0.89 -25.31 -4.99
CA GLN A 193 0.07 -26.22 -5.64
C GLN A 193 1.40 -25.51 -5.95
N HIS A 194 1.40 -24.18 -5.92
CA HIS A 194 2.54 -23.35 -6.24
C HIS A 194 2.61 -22.17 -5.29
N HIS A 195 3.84 -21.82 -4.90
CA HIS A 195 4.15 -20.69 -4.04
C HIS A 195 5.18 -19.79 -4.73
N PRO A 196 5.06 -18.46 -4.63
CA PRO A 196 6.03 -17.50 -5.14
C PRO A 196 7.45 -17.76 -4.63
N ASP A 197 8.44 -17.62 -5.51
CA ASP A 197 9.87 -17.67 -5.15
C ASP A 197 10.32 -16.36 -4.47
N VAL A 198 9.82 -16.13 -3.24
CA VAL A 198 10.14 -14.93 -2.46
C VAL A 198 11.63 -14.84 -2.13
N ALA A 199 12.27 -15.97 -1.82
CA ALA A 199 13.71 -16.01 -1.51
C ALA A 199 14.55 -15.61 -2.72
N GLY A 200 14.26 -16.18 -3.91
CA GLY A 200 14.92 -15.79 -5.15
C GLY A 200 14.66 -14.34 -5.54
N MET A 201 13.47 -13.78 -5.21
CA MET A 201 13.19 -12.36 -5.41
C MET A 201 14.05 -11.48 -4.51
N VAL A 202 14.25 -11.83 -3.23
CA VAL A 202 15.16 -11.11 -2.32
C VAL A 202 16.60 -11.12 -2.87
N ASP A 203 17.05 -12.26 -3.40
CA ASP A 203 18.39 -12.36 -4.01
C ASP A 203 18.48 -11.53 -5.30
N ALA A 204 17.46 -11.50 -6.14
CA ALA A 204 17.42 -10.66 -7.34
C ALA A 204 17.46 -9.15 -7.00
N LEU A 205 16.67 -8.72 -5.98
CA LEU A 205 16.73 -7.34 -5.45
C LEU A 205 18.14 -6.99 -4.98
N LYS A 206 18.77 -7.86 -4.21
CA LYS A 206 20.13 -7.65 -3.69
C LYS A 206 21.20 -7.53 -4.79
N GLN A 207 20.97 -8.19 -5.94
CA GLN A 207 21.84 -8.13 -7.11
C GLN A 207 21.53 -6.93 -8.03
N GLY A 208 20.43 -6.20 -7.80
CA GLY A 208 19.96 -5.16 -8.69
C GLY A 208 19.43 -5.71 -10.03
N ASP A 209 18.96 -6.97 -10.06
CA ASP A 209 18.48 -7.65 -11.26
C ASP A 209 16.97 -7.45 -11.43
N LEU A 210 16.59 -6.40 -12.17
CA LEU A 210 15.18 -6.09 -12.45
C LEU A 210 14.46 -7.23 -13.18
N SER A 211 15.11 -7.87 -14.14
CA SER A 211 14.53 -9.00 -14.88
C SER A 211 14.31 -10.21 -14.00
N GLY A 212 15.29 -10.48 -13.10
CA GLY A 212 15.18 -11.52 -12.08
C GLY A 212 14.03 -11.26 -11.10
N VAL A 213 13.78 -9.99 -10.70
CA VAL A 213 12.62 -9.59 -9.90
C VAL A 213 11.33 -9.80 -10.70
N ALA A 214 11.26 -9.24 -11.91
CA ALA A 214 10.06 -9.29 -12.75
C ALA A 214 9.62 -10.74 -13.04
N SER A 215 10.57 -11.65 -13.31
CA SER A 215 10.27 -13.07 -13.56
C SER A 215 9.70 -13.81 -12.35
N ARG A 216 9.88 -13.27 -11.13
CA ARG A 216 9.40 -13.85 -9.86
C ARG A 216 8.17 -13.12 -9.28
N MET A 217 7.70 -12.07 -9.95
CA MET A 217 6.49 -11.38 -9.53
C MET A 217 5.29 -12.32 -9.63
N GLU A 218 4.67 -12.59 -8.48
CA GLU A 218 3.54 -13.48 -8.36
C GLU A 218 2.68 -13.14 -7.14
N ASN A 219 1.37 -13.35 -7.25
CA ASN A 219 0.41 -13.08 -6.17
C ASN A 219 -0.62 -14.22 -6.13
N VAL A 220 -0.57 -15.04 -5.08
CA VAL A 220 -1.49 -16.19 -4.94
C VAL A 220 -2.96 -15.80 -4.80
N LEU A 221 -3.26 -14.56 -4.38
CA LEU A 221 -4.64 -14.05 -4.30
C LEU A 221 -5.28 -13.88 -5.70
N GLU A 222 -4.49 -13.82 -6.77
CA GLU A 222 -4.99 -13.83 -8.15
C GLU A 222 -5.77 -15.09 -8.46
N THR A 223 -5.44 -16.22 -7.84
CA THR A 223 -6.16 -17.51 -8.01
C THR A 223 -7.64 -17.41 -7.65
N VAL A 224 -8.01 -16.45 -6.81
CA VAL A 224 -9.39 -16.12 -6.43
C VAL A 224 -9.91 -14.92 -7.21
N THR A 225 -9.18 -13.82 -7.17
CA THR A 225 -9.70 -12.51 -7.61
C THR A 225 -9.88 -12.46 -9.13
N THR A 226 -8.95 -13.03 -9.92
CA THR A 226 -9.07 -13.02 -11.40
C THR A 226 -10.23 -13.88 -11.91
N LYS A 227 -10.59 -14.96 -11.20
CA LYS A 227 -11.77 -15.77 -11.54
C LYS A 227 -13.07 -14.99 -11.34
N LEU A 228 -13.14 -14.15 -10.31
CA LEU A 228 -14.31 -13.34 -10.01
C LEU A 228 -14.37 -12.08 -10.90
N TYR A 229 -13.21 -11.55 -11.27
CA TYR A 229 -13.07 -10.30 -12.02
C TYR A 229 -12.05 -10.49 -13.18
N PRO A 230 -12.47 -11.11 -14.30
CA PRO A 230 -11.57 -11.43 -15.44
C PRO A 230 -10.87 -10.20 -16.05
N GLN A 231 -11.46 -9.01 -15.93
CA GLN A 231 -10.86 -7.74 -16.38
C GLN A 231 -9.46 -7.51 -15.80
N ILE A 232 -9.16 -8.03 -14.59
CA ILE A 232 -7.82 -7.96 -13.98
C ILE A 232 -6.80 -8.66 -14.87
N GLU A 233 -7.11 -9.89 -15.34
CA GLU A 233 -6.22 -10.65 -16.21
C GLU A 233 -6.06 -9.97 -17.58
N GLU A 234 -7.13 -9.40 -18.14
CA GLU A 234 -7.09 -8.66 -19.40
C GLU A 234 -6.15 -7.46 -19.33
N ILE A 235 -6.21 -6.68 -18.21
CA ILE A 235 -5.31 -5.54 -18.00
C ILE A 235 -3.86 -6.02 -17.84
N LYS A 236 -3.59 -7.08 -17.07
CA LYS A 236 -2.27 -7.70 -16.95
C LYS A 236 -1.70 -8.06 -18.31
N GLN A 237 -2.49 -8.76 -19.13
CA GLN A 237 -2.08 -9.17 -20.46
C GLN A 237 -1.79 -7.95 -21.35
N THR A 238 -2.65 -6.91 -21.31
CA THR A 238 -2.44 -5.66 -22.05
C THR A 238 -1.14 -4.96 -21.62
N MET A 239 -0.78 -4.95 -20.32
CA MET A 239 0.49 -4.41 -19.85
C MET A 239 1.68 -5.19 -20.44
N LYS A 240 1.64 -6.52 -20.41
CA LYS A 240 2.70 -7.39 -20.96
C LYS A 240 2.87 -7.20 -22.47
N GLU A 241 1.78 -7.18 -23.22
CA GLU A 241 1.79 -6.92 -24.67
C GLU A 241 2.26 -5.50 -25.03
N SER A 242 2.20 -4.58 -24.05
CA SER A 242 2.66 -3.19 -24.18
C SER A 242 4.06 -2.97 -23.62
N GLY A 243 4.84 -4.04 -23.42
CA GLY A 243 6.25 -3.98 -23.09
C GLY A 243 6.57 -3.97 -21.59
N ALA A 244 5.64 -4.38 -20.73
CA ALA A 244 5.98 -4.62 -19.34
C ALA A 244 6.87 -5.88 -19.21
N GLU A 245 7.92 -5.81 -18.39
CA GLU A 245 8.74 -6.97 -18.00
C GLU A 245 7.89 -8.04 -17.34
N ASN A 246 6.95 -7.65 -16.50
CA ASN A 246 5.85 -8.45 -15.97
C ASN A 246 4.74 -7.53 -15.43
N ALA A 247 3.55 -8.12 -15.21
CA ALA A 247 2.41 -7.43 -14.60
C ALA A 247 1.63 -8.38 -13.70
N ILE A 248 1.28 -7.91 -12.49
CA ILE A 248 0.48 -8.66 -11.51
C ILE A 248 -0.51 -7.75 -10.78
N MET A 249 -1.42 -8.35 -10.02
CA MET A 249 -2.34 -7.66 -9.13
C MET A 249 -1.66 -7.30 -7.81
N SER A 250 -1.91 -6.10 -7.27
CA SER A 250 -1.42 -5.66 -5.96
C SER A 250 -2.39 -6.04 -4.83
N GLY A 251 -1.89 -6.71 -3.80
CA GLY A 251 -2.68 -7.13 -2.65
C GLY A 251 -3.85 -8.02 -3.06
N SER A 252 -5.03 -7.81 -2.48
CA SER A 252 -6.27 -8.49 -2.89
C SER A 252 -6.88 -7.92 -4.17
N GLY A 253 -6.27 -6.90 -4.76
CA GLY A 253 -6.75 -6.19 -5.94
C GLY A 253 -7.69 -5.01 -5.60
N PRO A 254 -8.36 -4.44 -6.61
CA PRO A 254 -8.33 -4.84 -8.01
C PRO A 254 -7.17 -4.25 -8.83
N THR A 255 -6.30 -3.45 -8.22
CA THR A 255 -5.21 -2.76 -8.94
C THR A 255 -4.25 -3.76 -9.56
N VAL A 256 -3.92 -3.52 -10.82
CA VAL A 256 -2.86 -4.18 -11.56
C VAL A 256 -1.69 -3.22 -11.72
N PHE A 257 -0.47 -3.72 -11.61
CA PHE A 257 0.71 -2.94 -11.92
C PHE A 257 1.70 -3.75 -12.76
N GLY A 258 2.46 -3.05 -13.60
CA GLY A 258 3.50 -3.63 -14.45
C GLY A 258 4.80 -2.84 -14.36
N LEU A 259 5.94 -3.53 -14.47
CA LEU A 259 7.28 -2.95 -14.45
C LEU A 259 7.77 -2.69 -15.88
N TYR A 260 8.40 -1.54 -16.11
CA TYR A 260 8.92 -1.11 -17.41
C TYR A 260 10.32 -0.53 -17.25
N THR A 261 11.21 -0.79 -18.19
CA THR A 261 12.56 -0.22 -18.22
C THR A 261 12.57 1.18 -18.81
N GLU A 262 11.64 1.48 -19.75
CA GLU A 262 11.61 2.74 -20.49
C GLU A 262 10.35 3.55 -20.19
N LYS A 263 10.55 4.85 -19.85
CA LYS A 263 9.45 5.78 -19.54
C LYS A 263 8.43 5.91 -20.66
N ALA A 264 8.92 6.07 -21.90
CA ALA A 264 8.04 6.25 -23.05
C ALA A 264 7.14 5.02 -23.29
N THR A 265 7.66 3.81 -23.06
CA THR A 265 6.89 2.56 -23.18
C THR A 265 5.83 2.49 -22.06
N ALA A 266 6.17 2.86 -20.83
CA ALA A 266 5.24 2.93 -19.71
C ALA A 266 4.10 3.94 -19.96
N GLU A 267 4.43 5.14 -20.49
CA GLU A 267 3.44 6.18 -20.81
C GLU A 267 2.49 5.73 -21.92
N GLN A 268 3.00 5.09 -22.97
CA GLN A 268 2.18 4.53 -24.07
C GLN A 268 1.26 3.40 -23.56
N ALA A 269 1.78 2.51 -22.72
CA ALA A 269 0.99 1.45 -22.10
C ALA A 269 -0.13 2.01 -21.23
N ALA A 270 0.17 3.01 -20.40
CA ALA A 270 -0.81 3.68 -19.56
C ALA A 270 -1.93 4.33 -20.38
N GLU A 271 -1.59 5.00 -21.49
CA GLU A 271 -2.57 5.63 -22.36
C GLU A 271 -3.44 4.59 -23.09
N LYS A 272 -2.84 3.50 -23.58
CA LYS A 272 -3.58 2.38 -24.20
C LYS A 272 -4.59 1.79 -23.21
N ILE A 273 -4.19 1.57 -21.95
CA ILE A 273 -5.06 1.02 -20.91
C ILE A 273 -6.22 1.98 -20.58
N ARG A 274 -5.95 3.30 -20.46
CA ARG A 274 -7.01 4.30 -20.26
C ARG A 274 -8.05 4.23 -21.36
N GLN A 275 -7.62 4.21 -22.60
CA GLN A 275 -8.51 4.21 -23.76
C GLN A 275 -9.27 2.88 -23.91
N GLN A 276 -8.57 1.75 -23.77
CA GLN A 276 -9.15 0.43 -24.01
C GLN A 276 -10.19 0.05 -22.96
N TYR A 277 -9.95 0.43 -21.68
CA TYR A 277 -10.81 0.03 -20.56
C TYR A 277 -11.63 1.19 -19.96
N GLY A 278 -11.50 2.41 -20.48
CA GLY A 278 -12.19 3.59 -19.97
C GLY A 278 -11.81 3.96 -18.54
N LEU A 279 -10.55 3.70 -18.12
CA LEU A 279 -10.09 3.91 -16.75
C LEU A 279 -9.56 5.33 -16.54
N SER A 280 -10.01 5.98 -15.47
CA SER A 280 -9.48 7.28 -15.02
C SER A 280 -8.30 7.14 -14.06
N GLU A 281 -8.22 6.03 -13.31
CA GLU A 281 -7.19 5.77 -12.31
C GLU A 281 -6.07 4.90 -12.90
N VAL A 282 -5.29 5.51 -13.82
CA VAL A 282 -4.08 4.91 -14.41
C VAL A 282 -2.92 5.88 -14.22
N TYR A 283 -1.84 5.43 -13.63
CA TYR A 283 -0.70 6.26 -13.26
C TYR A 283 0.60 5.64 -13.77
N VAL A 284 1.55 6.50 -14.17
CA VAL A 284 2.96 6.12 -14.36
C VAL A 284 3.72 6.69 -13.16
N THR A 285 4.43 5.83 -12.45
CA THR A 285 5.14 6.15 -11.21
C THR A 285 6.49 5.41 -11.18
N GLN A 286 7.23 5.53 -10.09
CA GLN A 286 8.52 4.89 -9.90
C GLN A 286 8.61 4.30 -8.48
N PRO A 287 9.49 3.32 -8.22
CA PRO A 287 9.86 2.93 -6.86
C PRO A 287 10.44 4.11 -6.08
N CYS A 288 10.25 4.14 -4.77
CA CYS A 288 10.86 5.14 -3.88
C CYS A 288 11.20 4.56 -2.51
#